data_22993723b35a84180c883681f292cb81
#
_entry.id   22993723b35a84180c883681f292cb81
#
_cell.length_a   1.000
_cell.length_b   1.000
_cell.length_c   1.000
_cell.angle_alpha   90.00
_cell.angle_beta   90.00
_cell.angle_gamma   90.00
#
_symmetry.space_group_name_H-M   'P 1'
#
loop_
_entity.id
_entity.type
_entity.pdbx_description
1 polymer ?
#
loop_
_entity_poly.entity_id
_entity_poly.type
_entity_poly.pdbx_seq_one_letter_code
_entity_poly.pdbx_strand_id
1 'polypeptide(L)'
;MNQRGISVAIVGAGMGGLAAASTLRSIGLDVQVYEQASQFSRIGAGIQMLPNSMKVLRRIGVEDRVRGFAFAPKSHLNREYTGETLIELPMPEERYGAPYLCMHRADLHSALADVLPADIIHRGKKLVSLEQDERQVTLSFADGTTAQADFVIAAD
;
A
#
# COMPACT_ATOMS: atom_id res chain seq x y z
N MET A 1 18.18 -29.83 2.06
CA MET A 1 16.87 -29.52 1.45
C MET A 1 16.72 -28.01 1.49
N ASN A 2 16.84 -27.34 0.34
CA ASN A 2 16.53 -25.93 0.25
C ASN A 2 15.02 -25.78 0.49
N GLN A 3 14.62 -25.28 1.66
CA GLN A 3 13.23 -24.87 1.86
C GLN A 3 13.00 -23.65 0.95
N ARG A 4 12.31 -23.87 -0.16
CA ARG A 4 11.77 -22.78 -0.98
C ARG A 4 10.89 -21.96 -0.05
N GLY A 5 11.18 -20.68 0.12
CA GLY A 5 10.33 -19.78 0.90
C GLY A 5 8.92 -19.71 0.28
N ILE A 6 7.92 -19.45 1.11
CA ILE A 6 6.54 -19.25 0.66
C ILE A 6 6.52 -18.05 -0.30
N SER A 7 5.96 -18.25 -1.49
CA SER A 7 5.79 -17.22 -2.51
C SER A 7 4.37 -16.65 -2.51
N VAL A 8 4.26 -15.33 -2.62
CA VAL A 8 2.99 -14.59 -2.61
C VAL A 8 2.92 -13.69 -3.84
N ALA A 9 1.87 -13.85 -4.64
CA ALA A 9 1.52 -12.93 -5.70
C ALA A 9 0.47 -11.93 -5.19
N ILE A 10 0.72 -10.63 -5.39
CA ILE A 10 -0.24 -9.56 -5.08
C ILE A 10 -0.74 -8.97 -6.39
N VAL A 11 -2.04 -9.00 -6.59
CA VAL A 11 -2.69 -8.42 -7.78
C VAL A 11 -3.20 -7.04 -7.42
N GLY A 12 -2.62 -6.02 -8.04
CA GLY A 12 -2.86 -4.61 -7.78
C GLY A 12 -1.72 -3.95 -6.99
N ALA A 13 -1.11 -2.92 -7.59
CA ALA A 13 -0.10 -2.07 -6.95
C ALA A 13 -0.69 -0.75 -6.42
N GLY A 14 -1.93 -0.79 -5.92
CA GLY A 14 -2.50 0.28 -5.13
C GLY A 14 -1.84 0.41 -3.76
N MET A 15 -2.24 1.38 -2.95
CA MET A 15 -1.68 1.59 -1.61
C MET A 15 -1.78 0.35 -0.73
N GLY A 16 -2.90 -0.39 -0.82
CA GLY A 16 -3.11 -1.65 -0.09
C GLY A 16 -2.13 -2.73 -0.52
N GLY A 17 -2.00 -2.97 -1.82
CA GLY A 17 -1.08 -3.98 -2.38
C GLY A 17 0.37 -3.68 -2.07
N LEU A 18 0.82 -2.42 -2.22
CA LEU A 18 2.20 -2.02 -1.90
C LEU A 18 2.50 -2.13 -0.39
N ALA A 19 1.54 -1.74 0.47
CA ALA A 19 1.70 -1.89 1.92
C ALA A 19 1.73 -3.38 2.33
N ALA A 20 0.90 -4.22 1.73
CA ALA A 20 0.92 -5.67 1.93
C ALA A 20 2.26 -6.26 1.47
N ALA A 21 2.75 -5.88 0.29
CA ALA A 21 4.05 -6.33 -0.22
C ALA A 21 5.18 -5.99 0.74
N SER A 22 5.26 -4.73 1.21
CA SER A 22 6.28 -4.30 2.17
C SER A 22 6.20 -5.09 3.48
N THR A 23 4.98 -5.29 3.99
CA THR A 23 4.75 -6.02 5.25
C THR A 23 5.18 -7.49 5.13
N LEU A 24 4.74 -8.18 4.08
CA LEU A 24 5.04 -9.60 3.88
C LEU A 24 6.53 -9.83 3.63
N ARG A 25 7.18 -8.95 2.88
CA ARG A 25 8.63 -9.00 2.69
C ARG A 25 9.40 -8.79 3.99
N SER A 26 8.91 -7.91 4.87
CA SER A 26 9.57 -7.65 6.16
C SER A 26 9.61 -8.87 7.08
N ILE A 27 8.77 -9.87 6.84
CA ILE A 27 8.76 -11.15 7.56
C ILE A 27 9.37 -12.30 6.75
N GLY A 28 10.03 -11.99 5.62
CA GLY A 28 10.85 -12.95 4.85
C GLY A 28 10.11 -13.74 3.78
N LEU A 29 8.89 -13.35 3.39
CA LEU A 29 8.17 -13.98 2.28
C LEU A 29 8.71 -13.50 0.93
N ASP A 30 8.67 -14.38 -0.07
CA ASP A 30 8.95 -14.03 -1.46
C ASP A 30 7.68 -13.41 -2.09
N VAL A 31 7.73 -12.13 -2.43
CA VAL A 31 6.55 -11.37 -2.87
C VAL A 31 6.78 -10.79 -4.26
N GLN A 32 5.79 -10.98 -5.14
CA GLN A 32 5.71 -10.38 -6.46
C GLN A 32 4.40 -9.60 -6.58
N VAL A 33 4.44 -8.39 -7.14
CA VAL A 33 3.28 -7.51 -7.31
C VAL A 33 2.97 -7.34 -8.79
N TYR A 34 1.72 -7.56 -9.20
CA TYR A 34 1.27 -7.47 -10.58
C TYR A 34 0.25 -6.36 -10.73
N GLU A 35 0.55 -5.36 -11.56
CA GLU A 35 -0.24 -4.15 -11.76
C GLU A 35 -0.67 -4.03 -13.23
N GLN A 36 -1.96 -3.80 -13.47
CA GLN A 36 -2.50 -3.67 -14.83
C GLN A 36 -2.03 -2.40 -15.55
N ALA A 37 -1.82 -1.30 -14.83
CA ALA A 37 -1.32 -0.07 -15.41
C ALA A 37 0.14 -0.22 -15.85
N SER A 38 0.46 0.28 -17.05
CA SER A 38 1.84 0.28 -17.57
C SER A 38 2.73 1.29 -16.85
N GLN A 39 2.13 2.30 -16.22
CA GLN A 39 2.82 3.32 -15.42
C GLN A 39 1.94 3.84 -14.30
N PHE A 40 2.55 4.24 -13.20
CA PHE A 40 1.83 4.94 -12.15
C PHE A 40 1.54 6.37 -12.56
N SER A 41 0.31 6.81 -12.34
CA SER A 41 -0.13 8.16 -12.66
C SER A 41 -0.34 8.97 -11.39
N ARG A 42 -0.04 10.27 -11.45
CA ARG A 42 -0.31 11.20 -10.35
C ARG A 42 -1.81 11.56 -10.32
N ILE A 43 -2.65 10.56 -10.04
CA ILE A 43 -4.10 10.70 -9.95
C ILE A 43 -4.53 10.66 -8.48
N GLY A 44 -5.49 11.50 -8.14
CA GLY A 44 -6.12 11.48 -6.83
C GLY A 44 -6.19 12.86 -6.18
N ALA A 45 -6.75 12.87 -4.98
CA ALA A 45 -6.93 14.04 -4.12
C ALA A 45 -6.09 13.90 -2.85
N GLY A 46 -6.41 14.68 -1.84
CA GLY A 46 -5.83 14.55 -0.50
C GLY A 46 -6.24 13.23 0.15
N ILE A 47 -5.34 12.72 0.97
CA ILE A 47 -5.59 11.58 1.85
C ILE A 47 -5.16 11.94 3.27
N GLN A 48 -5.90 11.44 4.24
CA GLN A 48 -5.62 11.61 5.65
C GLN A 48 -5.07 10.30 6.22
N MET A 49 -3.92 10.38 6.87
CA MET A 49 -3.28 9.25 7.53
C MET A 49 -3.35 9.46 9.04
N LEU A 50 -4.26 8.75 9.66
CA LEU A 50 -4.44 8.76 11.11
C LEU A 50 -3.31 8.01 11.82
N PRO A 51 -3.11 8.19 13.13
CA PRO A 51 -2.02 7.57 13.88
C PRO A 51 -1.91 6.04 13.74
N ASN A 52 -3.03 5.33 13.60
CA ASN A 52 -3.04 3.89 13.35
C ASN A 52 -2.36 3.53 12.03
N SER A 53 -2.68 4.25 10.96
CA SER A 53 -2.06 4.07 9.65
C SER A 53 -0.58 4.46 9.66
N MET A 54 -0.23 5.56 10.36
CA MET A 54 1.15 5.99 10.49
C MET A 54 2.03 4.98 11.23
N LYS A 55 1.49 4.24 12.21
CA LYS A 55 2.21 3.13 12.86
C LYS A 55 2.55 2.01 11.88
N VAL A 56 1.66 1.72 10.92
CA VAL A 56 1.95 0.76 9.84
C VAL A 56 3.06 1.30 8.94
N LEU A 57 2.95 2.56 8.48
CA LEU A 57 3.99 3.20 7.64
C LEU A 57 5.36 3.24 8.33
N ARG A 58 5.39 3.48 9.65
CA ARG A 58 6.62 3.37 10.47
C ARG A 58 7.21 1.97 10.40
N ARG A 59 6.37 0.95 10.60
CA ARG A 59 6.80 -0.45 10.60
C ARG A 59 7.43 -0.90 9.28
N ILE A 60 6.93 -0.39 8.15
CA ILE A 60 7.42 -0.69 6.81
C ILE A 60 8.44 0.32 6.28
N GLY A 61 8.91 1.27 7.11
CA GLY A 61 9.99 2.21 6.77
C GLY A 61 9.58 3.38 5.87
N VAL A 62 8.27 3.71 5.80
CA VAL A 62 7.75 4.79 4.93
C VAL A 62 7.53 6.10 5.68
N GLU A 63 7.41 6.09 7.03
CA GLU A 63 7.02 7.25 7.83
C GLU A 63 7.91 8.48 7.60
N ASP A 64 9.23 8.33 7.69
CA ASP A 64 10.16 9.47 7.57
C ASP A 64 10.02 10.16 6.23
N ARG A 65 9.81 9.36 5.16
CA ARG A 65 9.61 9.91 3.82
C ARG A 65 8.33 10.71 3.71
N VAL A 66 7.21 10.20 4.23
CA VAL A 66 5.93 10.94 4.16
C VAL A 66 5.92 12.18 5.06
N ARG A 67 6.63 12.17 6.18
CA ARG A 67 6.82 13.37 7.02
C ARG A 67 7.48 14.52 6.26
N GLY A 68 8.35 14.22 5.29
CA GLY A 68 9.08 15.22 4.51
C GLY A 68 8.22 16.07 3.58
N PHE A 69 7.03 15.61 3.21
CA PHE A 69 6.13 16.33 2.29
C PHE A 69 4.70 16.48 2.79
N ALA A 70 4.34 15.83 3.90
CA ALA A 70 2.99 15.88 4.44
C ALA A 70 2.77 17.11 5.34
N PHE A 71 1.52 17.51 5.45
CA PHE A 71 1.06 18.51 6.42
C PHE A 71 0.52 17.82 7.67
N ALA A 72 0.91 18.31 8.85
CA ALA A 72 0.44 17.82 10.15
C ALA A 72 -0.64 18.76 10.73
N PRO A 73 -1.93 18.45 10.63
CA PRO A 73 -2.99 19.22 11.26
C PRO A 73 -2.90 19.13 12.80
N LYS A 74 -3.26 20.21 13.48
CA LYS A 74 -3.31 20.23 14.96
C LYS A 74 -4.52 19.49 15.51
N SER A 75 -5.63 19.51 14.76
CA SER A 75 -6.89 18.86 15.14
C SER A 75 -7.64 18.36 13.92
N HIS A 76 -8.55 17.42 14.15
CA HIS A 76 -9.62 17.04 13.22
C HIS A 76 -10.87 17.78 13.62
N LEU A 77 -11.41 18.62 12.72
CA LEU A 77 -12.51 19.53 12.99
C LEU A 77 -13.69 19.24 12.06
N ASN A 78 -14.84 18.95 12.65
CA ASN A 78 -16.11 18.85 11.94
C ASN A 78 -16.99 20.05 12.27
N ARG A 79 -17.55 20.69 11.24
CA ARG A 79 -18.46 21.83 11.37
C ARG A 79 -19.75 21.56 10.61
N GLU A 80 -20.83 22.17 11.09
CA GLU A 80 -22.05 22.31 10.29
C GLU A 80 -21.83 23.29 9.13
N TYR A 81 -22.74 23.24 8.16
CA TYR A 81 -22.74 24.20 7.03
C TYR A 81 -22.92 25.65 7.50
N THR A 82 -23.52 25.87 8.68
CA THR A 82 -23.65 27.18 9.33
C THR A 82 -22.34 27.72 9.89
N GLY A 83 -21.31 26.88 9.98
CA GLY A 83 -20.02 27.19 10.57
C GLY A 83 -19.90 26.80 12.05
N GLU A 84 -20.97 26.34 12.69
CA GLU A 84 -20.93 25.82 14.06
C GLU A 84 -20.01 24.57 14.15
N THR A 85 -19.16 24.55 15.18
CA THR A 85 -18.28 23.41 15.43
C THR A 85 -19.06 22.30 16.11
N LEU A 86 -19.24 21.17 15.42
CA LEU A 86 -19.86 19.97 15.97
C LEU A 86 -18.89 19.19 16.86
N ILE A 87 -17.67 19.02 16.39
CA ILE A 87 -16.63 18.31 17.13
C ILE A 87 -15.25 18.79 16.70
N GLU A 88 -14.38 18.94 17.68
CA GLU A 88 -12.94 19.15 17.47
C GLU A 88 -12.16 18.11 18.27
N LEU A 89 -11.34 17.34 17.56
CA LEU A 89 -10.49 16.30 18.13
C LEU A 89 -9.03 16.74 17.99
N PRO A 90 -8.38 17.21 19.07
CA PRO A 90 -6.95 17.45 19.05
C PRO A 90 -6.19 16.17 18.74
N MET A 91 -5.19 16.26 17.85
CA MET A 91 -4.43 15.11 17.35
C MET A 91 -2.93 15.22 17.71
N PRO A 92 -2.58 15.40 18.99
CA PRO A 92 -1.17 15.47 19.37
C PRO A 92 -0.50 14.10 19.23
N GLU A 93 0.69 14.08 18.64
CA GLU A 93 1.45 12.86 18.40
C GLU A 93 1.76 12.10 19.69
N GLU A 94 2.05 12.82 20.77
CA GLU A 94 2.40 12.24 22.08
C GLU A 94 1.28 11.38 22.66
N ARG A 95 0.02 11.77 22.41
CA ARG A 95 -1.16 11.04 22.90
C ARG A 95 -1.36 9.73 22.15
N TYR A 96 -1.10 9.72 20.83
CA TYR A 96 -1.41 8.59 19.96
C TYR A 96 -0.18 7.76 19.60
N GLY A 97 1.02 8.25 19.90
CA GLY A 97 2.30 7.61 19.60
C GLY A 97 2.66 7.60 18.12
N ALA A 98 1.94 8.39 17.31
CA ALA A 98 2.19 8.61 15.89
C ALA A 98 1.44 9.85 15.42
N PRO A 99 1.90 10.56 14.38
CA PRO A 99 1.26 11.78 13.89
C PRO A 99 -0.06 11.52 13.15
N TYR A 100 -0.85 12.58 13.05
CA TYR A 100 -1.91 12.70 12.05
C TYR A 100 -1.36 13.54 10.89
N LEU A 101 -1.34 12.98 9.68
CA LEU A 101 -0.79 13.61 8.49
C LEU A 101 -1.81 13.69 7.37
N CYS A 102 -1.80 14.81 6.64
CA CYS A 102 -2.53 14.99 5.39
C CYS A 102 -1.54 15.17 4.25
N MET A 103 -1.77 14.49 3.12
CA MET A 103 -0.89 14.55 1.97
C MET A 103 -1.65 14.26 0.67
N HIS A 104 -1.00 14.45 -0.45
CA HIS A 104 -1.57 14.02 -1.73
C HIS A 104 -1.44 12.50 -1.86
N ARG A 105 -2.51 11.84 -2.31
CA ARG A 105 -2.56 10.35 -2.44
C ARG A 105 -1.44 9.79 -3.31
N ALA A 106 -1.08 10.49 -4.40
CA ALA A 106 -0.01 10.03 -5.29
C ALA A 106 1.37 10.07 -4.63
N ASP A 107 1.61 11.02 -3.70
CA ASP A 107 2.89 11.10 -2.98
C ASP A 107 3.03 9.94 -2.00
N LEU A 108 1.93 9.58 -1.30
CA LEU A 108 1.91 8.37 -0.46
C LEU A 108 2.12 7.10 -1.29
N HIS A 109 1.46 7.00 -2.45
CA HIS A 109 1.62 5.86 -3.36
C HIS A 109 3.08 5.70 -3.81
N SER A 110 3.72 6.81 -4.24
CA SER A 110 5.13 6.79 -4.63
C SER A 110 6.04 6.39 -3.47
N ALA A 111 5.77 6.93 -2.27
CA ALA A 111 6.55 6.58 -1.09
C ALA A 111 6.46 5.08 -0.74
N LEU A 112 5.29 4.47 -0.92
CA LEU A 112 5.09 3.03 -0.73
C LEU A 112 5.77 2.19 -1.82
N ALA A 113 5.73 2.64 -3.08
CA ALA A 113 6.40 1.93 -4.18
C ALA A 113 7.93 1.96 -4.05
N ASP A 114 8.48 3.10 -3.64
CA ASP A 114 9.92 3.35 -3.60
C ASP A 114 10.66 2.61 -2.47
N VAL A 115 9.97 2.07 -1.46
CA VAL A 115 10.60 1.21 -0.44
C VAL A 115 10.67 -0.25 -0.86
N LEU A 116 10.06 -0.60 -2.00
CA LEU A 116 10.11 -1.93 -2.57
C LEU A 116 11.17 -2.00 -3.68
N PRO A 117 11.87 -3.14 -3.85
CA PRO A 117 12.70 -3.36 -5.01
C PRO A 117 11.88 -3.23 -6.30
N ALA A 118 12.43 -2.55 -7.30
CA ALA A 118 11.70 -2.28 -8.54
C ALA A 118 11.40 -3.55 -9.36
N ASP A 119 12.20 -4.58 -9.21
CA ASP A 119 12.12 -5.85 -9.92
C ASP A 119 10.97 -6.76 -9.44
N ILE A 120 10.38 -6.46 -8.28
CA ILE A 120 9.21 -7.21 -7.81
C ILE A 120 7.86 -6.59 -8.25
N ILE A 121 7.86 -5.40 -8.85
CA ILE A 121 6.65 -4.71 -9.29
C ILE A 121 6.53 -4.83 -10.81
N HIS A 122 5.68 -5.75 -11.24
CA HIS A 122 5.43 -6.05 -12.66
C HIS A 122 4.25 -5.23 -13.17
N ARG A 123 4.53 -4.18 -13.94
CA ARG A 123 3.51 -3.31 -14.54
C ARG A 123 3.05 -3.81 -15.91
N GLY A 124 1.85 -3.39 -16.35
CA GLY A 124 1.23 -3.86 -17.58
C GLY A 124 0.68 -5.28 -17.48
N LYS A 125 0.55 -5.83 -16.28
CA LYS A 125 0.11 -7.19 -15.98
C LYS A 125 -1.37 -7.21 -15.57
N LYS A 126 -2.27 -7.08 -16.55
CA LYS A 126 -3.70 -7.21 -16.32
C LYS A 126 -4.06 -8.68 -16.15
N LEU A 127 -4.46 -9.07 -14.94
CA LEU A 127 -4.93 -10.43 -14.66
C LEU A 127 -6.21 -10.71 -15.45
N VAL A 128 -6.30 -11.86 -16.10
CA VAL A 128 -7.48 -12.31 -16.87
C VAL A 128 -8.08 -13.61 -16.33
N SER A 129 -7.28 -14.48 -15.74
CA SER A 129 -7.77 -15.66 -15.05
C SER A 129 -6.83 -16.11 -13.94
N LEU A 130 -7.39 -16.87 -13.02
CA LEU A 130 -6.69 -17.48 -11.90
C LEU A 130 -7.17 -18.92 -11.79
N GLU A 131 -6.23 -19.86 -11.74
CA GLU A 131 -6.48 -21.26 -11.49
C GLU A 131 -5.66 -21.72 -10.29
N GLN A 132 -6.25 -22.55 -9.44
CA GLN A 132 -5.52 -23.09 -8.29
C GLN A 132 -5.68 -24.62 -8.21
N ASP A 133 -4.65 -25.25 -7.74
CA ASP A 133 -4.65 -26.66 -7.33
C ASP A 133 -4.28 -26.77 -5.84
N GLU A 134 -3.96 -27.98 -5.37
CA GLU A 134 -3.60 -28.24 -3.97
C GLU A 134 -2.23 -27.66 -3.57
N ARG A 135 -1.43 -27.16 -4.51
CA ARG A 135 -0.03 -26.76 -4.30
C ARG A 135 0.26 -25.31 -4.62
N GLN A 136 -0.42 -24.75 -5.61
CA GLN A 136 -0.09 -23.42 -6.13
C GLN A 136 -1.29 -22.77 -6.83
N VAL A 137 -1.15 -21.47 -7.02
CA VAL A 137 -2.04 -20.66 -7.84
C VAL A 137 -1.32 -20.24 -9.09
N THR A 138 -1.94 -20.39 -10.27
CA THR A 138 -1.45 -19.91 -11.56
C THR A 138 -2.26 -18.70 -11.99
N LEU A 139 -1.58 -17.60 -12.23
CA LEU A 139 -2.15 -16.35 -12.74
C LEU A 139 -1.87 -16.27 -14.24
N SER A 140 -2.88 -15.93 -15.04
CA SER A 140 -2.73 -15.67 -16.47
C SER A 140 -3.02 -14.21 -16.77
N PHE A 141 -2.15 -13.56 -17.55
CA PHE A 141 -2.24 -12.14 -17.86
C PHE A 141 -2.65 -11.90 -19.31
N ALA A 142 -3.23 -10.72 -19.59
CA ALA A 142 -3.71 -10.34 -20.91
C ALA A 142 -2.60 -10.27 -21.98
N ASP A 143 -1.35 -10.16 -21.60
CA ASP A 143 -0.20 -10.19 -22.48
C ASP A 143 0.27 -11.62 -22.85
N GLY A 144 -0.48 -12.64 -22.42
CA GLY A 144 -0.20 -14.05 -22.67
C GLY A 144 0.84 -14.69 -21.72
N THR A 145 1.39 -13.93 -20.78
CA THR A 145 2.31 -14.48 -19.78
C THR A 145 1.56 -15.09 -18.59
N THR A 146 2.24 -15.94 -17.84
CA THR A 146 1.73 -16.54 -16.62
C THR A 146 2.70 -16.35 -15.46
N ALA A 147 2.18 -16.43 -14.23
CA ALA A 147 2.98 -16.51 -13.00
C ALA A 147 2.39 -17.54 -12.05
N GLN A 148 3.22 -18.07 -11.16
CA GLN A 148 2.80 -19.04 -10.15
C GLN A 148 3.23 -18.58 -8.77
N ALA A 149 2.38 -18.84 -7.77
CA ALA A 149 2.65 -18.53 -6.37
C ALA A 149 1.94 -19.54 -5.45
N ASP A 150 2.41 -19.65 -4.20
CA ASP A 150 1.73 -20.45 -3.19
C ASP A 150 0.44 -19.79 -2.72
N PHE A 151 0.42 -18.44 -2.70
CA PHE A 151 -0.75 -17.61 -2.30
C PHE A 151 -0.94 -16.42 -3.23
N VAL A 152 -2.20 -15.99 -3.35
CA VAL A 152 -2.58 -14.76 -4.06
C VAL A 152 -3.33 -13.83 -3.12
N ILE A 153 -3.00 -12.54 -3.17
CA ILE A 153 -3.74 -11.45 -2.52
C ILE A 153 -4.34 -10.57 -3.62
N ALA A 154 -5.67 -10.49 -3.66
CA ALA A 154 -6.39 -9.53 -4.47
C ALA A 154 -6.39 -8.17 -3.76
N ALA A 155 -5.80 -7.16 -4.40
CA ALA A 155 -5.63 -5.79 -3.88
C ALA A 155 -5.89 -4.72 -4.96
N ASP A 156 -6.68 -5.10 -5.98
CA ASP A 156 -7.11 -4.29 -7.13
C ASP A 156 -8.24 -3.32 -6.83
#